data_337c6a29ef1d8ce68b6a3fa3a4db072c
#
_entry.id   337c6a29ef1d8ce68b6a3fa3a4db072c
#
_cell.length_a   1.000
_cell.length_b   1.000
_cell.length_c   1.000
_cell.angle_alpha   90.00
_cell.angle_beta   90.00
_cell.angle_gamma   90.00
#
_symmetry.space_group_name_H-M   'P 1'
#
loop_
_entity.id
_entity.type
_entity.pdbx_description
1 polymer ?
#
loop_
_entity_poly.entity_id
_entity_poly.type
_entity_poly.pdbx_seq_one_letter_code
_entity_poly.pdbx_strand_id
1 'polypeptide(L)'
;VVDGSYRLSGSSKFGSNHRYAPFWSVGLGYNLHNEKFIKKLGWINTMRLRGSYGYTGSVKFDSYQAITTYKYNSTYLGYTGVGAIPMGMANPDLKWQTTKKFNVGLTSSLFGDRMNFNLDYYNEKTCDMLIDKSLPPSSGATSVKANLGSQTSEGIEFSLWGKIIKTKDWEWNLSFNGLHSKTTINKISEALKRKNEQNATGQTSTGAVSTSPLAQYREGESPSAIYAVRSAGIDPATGKEIFIKKDGSYTYTYDSKDQVSCGDTNPILQGSFSSLLKYRHFSLNASFSYRFGGDMYNSTRASKVEGINPKYNCDVRAFTERWKKPGDVVPYLNISKDGGSSDVYTDRFVEKDNELWLSSVYLQYDVPASFLKSLHIQKLYVGI
;
A
#
# COMPACT_ATOMS: atom_id res chain seq x y z
N VAL A 1 -26.39 -16.80 -15.24
CA VAL A 1 -25.22 -16.88 -16.15
C VAL A 1 -24.15 -17.65 -15.42
N VAL A 2 -23.53 -18.60 -16.10
CA VAL A 2 -22.37 -19.35 -15.61
C VAL A 2 -21.27 -19.16 -16.64
N ASP A 3 -20.07 -18.84 -16.19
CA ASP A 3 -18.88 -18.74 -17.02
C ASP A 3 -17.73 -19.53 -16.40
N GLY A 4 -16.87 -20.07 -17.25
CA GLY A 4 -15.70 -20.81 -16.81
C GLY A 4 -14.55 -20.57 -17.77
N SER A 5 -13.35 -20.46 -17.23
CA SER A 5 -12.13 -20.32 -18.03
C SER A 5 -11.06 -21.29 -17.53
N TYR A 6 -10.32 -21.84 -18.47
CA TYR A 6 -9.11 -22.62 -18.22
C TYR A 6 -8.01 -22.19 -19.15
N ARG A 7 -6.81 -21.96 -18.61
CA ARG A 7 -5.63 -21.55 -19.38
C ARG A 7 -4.39 -22.24 -18.88
N LEU A 8 -3.66 -22.87 -19.79
CA LEU A 8 -2.29 -23.30 -19.54
C LEU A 8 -1.34 -22.18 -19.95
N SER A 9 -0.57 -21.68 -19.00
CA SER A 9 0.42 -20.61 -19.25
C SER A 9 1.82 -21.14 -19.07
N GLY A 10 2.74 -20.67 -19.93
CA GLY A 10 4.14 -21.03 -19.87
C GLY A 10 5.04 -19.79 -19.87
N SER A 11 6.16 -19.85 -19.15
CA SER A 11 7.17 -18.80 -19.16
C SER A 11 8.55 -19.38 -18.93
N SER A 12 9.52 -18.92 -19.74
CA SER A 12 10.95 -19.28 -19.60
C SER A 12 11.63 -18.62 -18.39
N LYS A 13 10.95 -17.69 -17.71
CA LYS A 13 11.46 -17.04 -16.49
C LYS A 13 11.52 -17.99 -15.30
N PHE A 14 10.73 -19.06 -15.31
CA PHE A 14 10.68 -20.06 -14.25
C PHE A 14 11.71 -21.15 -14.41
N GLY A 15 11.93 -21.90 -13.35
CA GLY A 15 12.80 -23.06 -13.35
C GLY A 15 12.36 -24.11 -14.37
N SER A 16 13.28 -24.92 -14.81
CA SER A 16 13.03 -25.95 -15.83
C SER A 16 11.88 -26.90 -15.47
N ASN A 17 11.68 -27.12 -14.17
CA ASN A 17 10.68 -28.06 -13.65
C ASN A 17 9.26 -27.46 -13.57
N HIS A 18 9.13 -26.13 -13.64
CA HIS A 18 7.86 -25.43 -13.36
C HIS A 18 7.51 -24.33 -14.37
N ARG A 19 7.91 -24.50 -15.63
CA ARG A 19 7.66 -23.52 -16.69
C ARG A 19 6.19 -23.32 -17.00
N TYR A 20 5.39 -24.37 -16.87
CA TYR A 20 3.96 -24.36 -17.19
C TYR A 20 3.13 -24.46 -15.92
N ALA A 21 2.02 -23.72 -15.89
CA ALA A 21 1.04 -23.80 -14.81
C ALA A 21 -0.38 -23.65 -15.36
N PRO A 22 -1.34 -24.47 -14.87
CA PRO A 22 -2.75 -24.33 -15.20
C PRO A 22 -3.38 -23.23 -14.33
N PHE A 23 -4.21 -22.40 -14.94
CA PHE A 23 -5.03 -21.41 -14.26
C PHE A 23 -6.47 -21.57 -14.70
N TRP A 24 -7.39 -21.35 -13.78
CA TRP A 24 -8.81 -21.50 -14.06
C TRP A 24 -9.63 -20.53 -13.21
N SER A 25 -10.83 -20.23 -13.69
CA SER A 25 -11.83 -19.51 -12.92
C SER A 25 -13.23 -19.98 -13.28
N VAL A 26 -14.13 -19.90 -12.29
CA VAL A 26 -15.55 -20.11 -12.44
C VAL A 26 -16.28 -18.90 -11.91
N GLY A 27 -17.24 -18.39 -12.68
CA GLY A 27 -18.09 -17.26 -12.34
C GLY A 27 -19.57 -17.64 -12.38
N LEU A 28 -20.32 -17.09 -11.44
CA LEU A 28 -21.77 -17.21 -11.38
C LEU A 28 -22.38 -15.82 -11.31
N GLY A 29 -23.40 -15.58 -12.11
CA GLY A 29 -24.17 -14.34 -12.09
C GLY A 29 -25.66 -14.62 -12.04
N TYR A 30 -26.34 -14.04 -11.04
CA TYR A 30 -27.78 -14.16 -10.87
C TYR A 30 -28.48 -12.80 -10.95
N ASN A 31 -29.42 -12.67 -11.86
CA ASN A 31 -30.17 -11.44 -12.09
C ASN A 31 -31.37 -11.38 -11.16
N LEU A 32 -31.20 -10.88 -9.96
CA LEU A 32 -32.22 -10.77 -8.92
C LEU A 32 -33.43 -9.95 -9.35
N HIS A 33 -33.24 -8.92 -10.19
CA HIS A 33 -34.32 -8.07 -10.68
C HIS A 33 -35.37 -8.82 -11.50
N ASN A 34 -35.10 -10.05 -11.96
CA ASN A 34 -36.06 -10.86 -12.66
C ASN A 34 -37.06 -11.56 -11.72
N GLU A 35 -36.73 -11.62 -10.41
CA GLU A 35 -37.57 -12.27 -9.43
C GLU A 35 -38.85 -11.49 -9.10
N LYS A 36 -39.94 -12.18 -8.90
CA LYS A 36 -41.25 -11.56 -8.67
C LYS A 36 -41.29 -10.66 -7.46
N PHE A 37 -40.53 -10.98 -6.39
CA PHE A 37 -40.49 -10.19 -5.17
C PHE A 37 -39.71 -8.89 -5.35
N ILE A 38 -38.64 -8.87 -6.19
CA ILE A 38 -37.88 -7.67 -6.52
C ILE A 38 -38.68 -6.78 -7.49
N LYS A 39 -39.30 -7.37 -8.51
CA LYS A 39 -40.17 -6.65 -9.47
C LYS A 39 -41.29 -5.86 -8.80
N LYS A 40 -41.83 -6.37 -7.68
CA LYS A 40 -42.87 -5.67 -6.91
C LYS A 40 -42.41 -4.37 -6.28
N LEU A 41 -41.11 -4.20 -6.03
CA LEU A 41 -40.56 -3.02 -5.39
C LEU A 41 -40.59 -1.76 -6.30
N GLY A 42 -40.63 -1.92 -7.61
CA GLY A 42 -40.82 -0.85 -8.60
C GLY A 42 -39.69 0.18 -8.72
N TRP A 43 -38.88 0.34 -7.68
CA TRP A 43 -37.75 1.30 -7.67
C TRP A 43 -36.41 0.67 -8.03
N ILE A 44 -36.34 -0.65 -8.17
CA ILE A 44 -35.16 -1.39 -8.60
C ILE A 44 -35.25 -1.65 -10.10
N ASN A 45 -34.36 -1.04 -10.87
CA ASN A 45 -34.26 -1.24 -12.31
C ASN A 45 -33.49 -2.52 -12.63
N THR A 46 -32.29 -2.63 -12.09
CA THR A 46 -31.46 -3.81 -12.23
C THR A 46 -30.83 -4.16 -10.87
N MET A 47 -30.70 -5.44 -10.61
CA MET A 47 -30.00 -5.96 -9.46
C MET A 47 -29.38 -7.30 -9.84
N ARG A 48 -28.08 -7.40 -9.76
CA ARG A 48 -27.31 -8.60 -10.12
C ARG A 48 -26.35 -8.98 -9.01
N LEU A 49 -26.49 -10.20 -8.53
CA LEU A 49 -25.50 -10.84 -7.67
C LEU A 49 -24.50 -11.58 -8.55
N ARG A 50 -23.22 -11.46 -8.24
CA ARG A 50 -22.15 -12.18 -8.91
C ARG A 50 -21.23 -12.82 -7.88
N GLY A 51 -20.70 -13.99 -8.21
CA GLY A 51 -19.70 -14.67 -7.41
C GLY A 51 -18.68 -15.28 -8.35
N SER A 52 -17.42 -15.25 -7.99
CA SER A 52 -16.36 -15.91 -8.73
C SER A 52 -15.34 -16.54 -7.81
N TYR A 53 -14.80 -17.65 -8.25
CA TYR A 53 -13.67 -18.30 -7.62
C TYR A 53 -12.67 -18.73 -8.68
N GLY A 54 -11.39 -18.44 -8.44
CA GLY A 54 -10.37 -18.73 -9.44
C GLY A 54 -8.98 -18.90 -8.85
N TYR A 55 -8.12 -19.47 -9.67
CA TYR A 55 -6.72 -19.69 -9.40
C TYR A 55 -5.88 -19.05 -10.50
N THR A 56 -5.07 -18.06 -10.13
CA THR A 56 -4.27 -17.27 -11.07
C THR A 56 -2.80 -17.29 -10.67
N GLY A 57 -1.93 -17.10 -11.63
CA GLY A 57 -0.50 -16.95 -11.37
C GLY A 57 0.04 -15.63 -11.87
N SER A 58 1.13 -15.20 -11.27
CA SER A 58 1.82 -13.98 -11.67
C SER A 58 3.32 -14.19 -11.86
N VAL A 59 3.89 -13.41 -12.81
CA VAL A 59 5.31 -13.35 -13.15
C VAL A 59 5.79 -11.92 -12.91
N LYS A 60 6.03 -11.55 -11.65
CA LYS A 60 6.49 -10.20 -11.30
C LYS A 60 7.96 -10.21 -10.88
N PHE A 61 8.84 -10.68 -11.78
CA PHE A 61 10.29 -10.63 -11.57
C PHE A 61 11.02 -10.57 -12.89
N ASP A 62 12.29 -10.17 -12.85
CA ASP A 62 13.14 -10.00 -14.03
C ASP A 62 13.46 -11.33 -14.68
N SER A 63 13.87 -11.28 -15.97
CA SER A 63 14.33 -12.45 -16.70
C SER A 63 15.61 -13.01 -16.08
N TYR A 64 15.90 -14.27 -16.36
CA TYR A 64 17.13 -14.99 -15.96
C TYR A 64 17.30 -15.25 -14.46
N GLN A 65 16.28 -15.01 -13.61
CA GLN A 65 16.36 -15.26 -12.16
C GLN A 65 16.38 -16.76 -11.78
N ALA A 66 15.95 -17.63 -12.67
CA ALA A 66 15.96 -19.09 -12.46
C ALA A 66 17.26 -19.78 -12.90
N ILE A 67 18.16 -19.06 -13.54
CA ILE A 67 19.43 -19.60 -14.05
C ILE A 67 20.63 -18.90 -13.43
N THR A 68 21.78 -19.56 -13.41
CA THR A 68 23.02 -18.94 -12.97
C THR A 68 23.47 -17.89 -13.97
N THR A 69 23.71 -16.68 -13.50
CA THR A 69 24.22 -15.56 -14.29
C THR A 69 25.59 -15.14 -13.78
N TYR A 70 26.45 -14.69 -14.70
CA TYR A 70 27.81 -14.24 -14.39
C TYR A 70 28.01 -12.82 -14.86
N LYS A 71 28.79 -12.06 -14.10
CA LYS A 71 29.30 -10.75 -14.50
C LYS A 71 30.80 -10.83 -14.75
N TYR A 72 31.24 -10.38 -15.88
CA TYR A 72 32.68 -10.23 -16.14
C TYR A 72 33.22 -9.06 -15.30
N ASN A 73 34.29 -9.29 -14.57
CA ASN A 73 34.94 -8.29 -13.75
C ASN A 73 36.23 -7.83 -14.42
N SER A 74 36.19 -6.62 -14.98
CA SER A 74 37.35 -6.01 -15.63
C SER A 74 38.42 -5.51 -14.64
N THR A 75 38.10 -5.46 -13.33
CA THR A 75 39.03 -5.00 -12.29
C THR A 75 40.03 -6.09 -11.88
N TYR A 76 39.68 -7.37 -12.07
CA TYR A 76 40.54 -8.50 -11.78
C TYR A 76 40.94 -9.18 -13.08
N LEU A 77 42.06 -8.77 -13.66
CA LEU A 77 42.74 -9.48 -14.72
C LEU A 77 43.57 -10.60 -14.05
N GLY A 78 43.02 -11.81 -14.00
CA GLY A 78 43.80 -12.97 -13.62
C GLY A 78 44.87 -13.30 -14.67
N TYR A 79 45.84 -14.18 -14.34
CA TYR A 79 46.88 -14.63 -15.24
C TYR A 79 46.34 -15.22 -16.57
N THR A 80 45.08 -15.66 -16.58
CA THR A 80 44.40 -16.27 -17.74
C THR A 80 43.35 -15.34 -18.40
N GLY A 81 43.23 -14.07 -18.02
CA GLY A 81 42.30 -13.10 -18.62
C GLY A 81 41.24 -12.56 -17.65
N VAL A 82 40.10 -12.15 -18.21
CA VAL A 82 39.00 -11.50 -17.43
C VAL A 82 38.29 -12.52 -16.55
N GLY A 83 38.21 -12.25 -15.25
CA GLY A 83 37.48 -13.07 -14.30
C GLY A 83 35.96 -12.91 -14.44
N ALA A 84 35.21 -13.97 -14.15
CA ALA A 84 33.75 -13.93 -14.06
C ALA A 84 33.29 -14.22 -12.62
N ILE A 85 32.36 -13.43 -12.14
CA ILE A 85 31.78 -13.55 -10.79
C ILE A 85 30.31 -13.97 -10.95
N PRO A 86 29.83 -15.02 -10.23
CA PRO A 86 28.42 -15.38 -10.24
C PRO A 86 27.59 -14.26 -9.60
N MET A 87 26.55 -13.82 -10.30
CA MET A 87 25.61 -12.79 -9.83
C MET A 87 24.36 -13.39 -9.19
N GLY A 88 23.96 -14.56 -9.62
CA GLY A 88 22.80 -15.27 -9.10
C GLY A 88 22.96 -16.77 -9.30
N MET A 89 22.42 -17.57 -8.42
CA MET A 89 22.41 -19.01 -8.53
C MET A 89 21.12 -19.51 -9.19
N ALA A 90 21.22 -20.57 -9.97
CA ALA A 90 20.09 -21.26 -10.56
C ALA A 90 19.13 -21.80 -9.48
N ASN A 91 17.84 -21.69 -9.76
CA ASN A 91 16.80 -22.41 -9.03
C ASN A 91 15.87 -23.12 -10.04
N PRO A 92 16.14 -24.40 -10.37
CA PRO A 92 15.31 -25.15 -11.31
C PRO A 92 13.89 -25.39 -10.81
N ASP A 93 13.64 -25.25 -9.50
CA ASP A 93 12.34 -25.44 -8.86
C ASP A 93 11.59 -24.12 -8.67
N LEU A 94 12.10 -23.01 -9.21
CA LEU A 94 11.41 -21.72 -9.16
C LEU A 94 10.09 -21.83 -9.92
N LYS A 95 8.98 -21.67 -9.18
CA LYS A 95 7.60 -21.84 -9.70
C LYS A 95 6.82 -20.53 -9.66
N TRP A 96 5.64 -20.58 -10.28
CA TRP A 96 4.70 -19.47 -10.30
C TRP A 96 4.26 -19.08 -8.90
N GLN A 97 4.24 -17.79 -8.62
CA GLN A 97 3.50 -17.24 -7.49
C GLN A 97 2.02 -17.37 -7.82
N THR A 98 1.26 -17.98 -6.95
CA THR A 98 -0.13 -18.32 -7.20
C THR A 98 -1.06 -17.58 -6.24
N THR A 99 -2.23 -17.19 -6.76
CA THR A 99 -3.25 -16.51 -5.96
C THR A 99 -4.60 -17.20 -6.16
N LYS A 100 -5.19 -17.67 -5.07
CA LYS A 100 -6.59 -18.10 -5.00
C LYS A 100 -7.42 -16.87 -4.74
N LYS A 101 -8.43 -16.62 -5.59
CA LYS A 101 -9.29 -15.44 -5.52
C LYS A 101 -10.73 -15.86 -5.34
N PHE A 102 -11.36 -15.33 -4.31
CA PHE A 102 -12.80 -15.41 -4.10
C PHE A 102 -13.36 -13.99 -4.14
N ASN A 103 -14.43 -13.80 -4.90
CA ASN A 103 -15.12 -12.51 -5.01
C ASN A 103 -16.62 -12.73 -5.00
N VAL A 104 -17.36 -11.90 -4.26
CA VAL A 104 -18.82 -11.80 -4.29
C VAL A 104 -19.18 -10.33 -4.43
N GLY A 105 -20.02 -10.02 -5.42
CA GLY A 105 -20.40 -8.65 -5.71
C GLY A 105 -21.88 -8.49 -5.99
N LEU A 106 -22.41 -7.33 -5.61
CA LEU A 106 -23.76 -6.87 -5.89
C LEU A 106 -23.68 -5.59 -6.73
N THR A 107 -24.32 -5.61 -7.89
CA THR A 107 -24.48 -4.43 -8.76
C THR A 107 -25.95 -4.09 -8.84
N SER A 108 -26.33 -2.84 -8.63
CA SER A 108 -27.70 -2.42 -8.75
C SER A 108 -27.84 -1.04 -9.41
N SER A 109 -28.94 -0.87 -10.15
CA SER A 109 -29.43 0.40 -10.63
C SER A 109 -30.84 0.65 -10.14
N LEU A 110 -31.07 1.82 -9.56
CA LEU A 110 -32.24 2.15 -8.77
C LEU A 110 -32.87 3.46 -9.29
N PHE A 111 -34.18 3.65 -9.03
CA PHE A 111 -34.92 4.89 -9.26
C PHE A 111 -34.85 5.40 -10.71
N GLY A 112 -35.06 4.50 -11.70
CA GLY A 112 -34.96 4.87 -13.12
C GLY A 112 -33.54 5.26 -13.54
N ASP A 113 -32.54 4.50 -13.10
CA ASP A 113 -31.11 4.71 -13.34
C ASP A 113 -30.55 6.03 -12.76
N ARG A 114 -31.23 6.56 -11.76
CA ARG A 114 -30.74 7.74 -11.04
C ARG A 114 -29.65 7.42 -10.03
N MET A 115 -29.59 6.17 -9.56
CA MET A 115 -28.61 5.73 -8.58
C MET A 115 -28.05 4.38 -9.01
N ASN A 116 -26.72 4.29 -9.10
CA ASN A 116 -25.98 3.04 -9.35
C ASN A 116 -25.12 2.74 -8.15
N PHE A 117 -25.18 1.50 -7.69
CA PHE A 117 -24.44 1.01 -6.54
C PHE A 117 -23.74 -0.31 -6.88
N ASN A 118 -22.46 -0.40 -6.54
CA ASN A 118 -21.70 -1.64 -6.59
C ASN A 118 -21.08 -1.88 -5.21
N LEU A 119 -21.13 -3.12 -4.77
CA LEU A 119 -20.49 -3.60 -3.56
C LEU A 119 -19.83 -4.92 -3.87
N ASP A 120 -18.54 -5.01 -3.63
CA ASP A 120 -17.74 -6.21 -3.84
C ASP A 120 -16.97 -6.55 -2.57
N TYR A 121 -17.05 -7.81 -2.17
CA TYR A 121 -16.17 -8.42 -1.18
C TYR A 121 -15.21 -9.34 -1.88
N TYR A 122 -13.92 -9.26 -1.53
CA TYR A 122 -12.91 -10.16 -2.05
C TYR A 122 -12.05 -10.77 -0.93
N ASN A 123 -11.58 -11.98 -1.19
CA ASN A 123 -10.56 -12.64 -0.39
C ASN A 123 -9.54 -13.30 -1.32
N GLU A 124 -8.30 -12.91 -1.21
CA GLU A 124 -7.20 -13.35 -2.05
C GLU A 124 -6.10 -13.98 -1.21
N LYS A 125 -5.82 -15.26 -1.42
CA LYS A 125 -4.70 -15.94 -0.77
C LYS A 125 -3.58 -16.15 -1.75
N THR A 126 -2.49 -15.41 -1.57
CA THR A 126 -1.26 -15.54 -2.36
C THR A 126 -0.31 -16.51 -1.68
N CYS A 127 0.13 -17.51 -2.41
CA CYS A 127 1.05 -18.54 -1.98
C CYS A 127 2.30 -18.53 -2.88
N ASP A 128 3.35 -19.19 -2.40
CA ASP A 128 4.61 -19.34 -3.17
C ASP A 128 5.19 -17.97 -3.59
N MET A 129 5.14 -16.99 -2.69
CA MET A 129 5.66 -15.64 -2.97
C MET A 129 7.15 -15.70 -3.31
N LEU A 130 7.54 -14.94 -4.32
CA LEU A 130 8.91 -14.88 -4.80
C LEU A 130 9.72 -13.91 -3.94
N ILE A 131 10.67 -14.46 -3.19
CA ILE A 131 11.50 -13.71 -2.25
C ILE A 131 12.98 -14.08 -2.46
N ASP A 132 13.88 -13.14 -2.24
CA ASP A 132 15.30 -13.41 -2.19
C ASP A 132 15.67 -14.16 -0.92
N LYS A 133 16.17 -15.38 -1.08
CA LYS A 133 16.76 -16.18 -0.01
C LYS A 133 18.25 -15.88 0.05
N SER A 134 18.71 -15.29 1.16
CA SER A 134 20.14 -15.07 1.38
C SER A 134 20.90 -16.38 1.44
N LEU A 135 22.05 -16.40 0.83
CA LEU A 135 22.96 -17.54 0.80
C LEU A 135 24.20 -17.23 1.66
N PRO A 136 24.86 -18.26 2.23
CA PRO A 136 26.12 -18.06 2.90
C PRO A 136 27.21 -17.63 1.92
N PRO A 137 28.19 -16.80 2.33
CA PRO A 137 29.28 -16.33 1.45
C PRO A 137 30.05 -17.45 0.73
N SER A 138 30.12 -18.62 1.36
CA SER A 138 30.76 -19.81 0.77
C SER A 138 30.07 -20.34 -0.49
N SER A 139 28.85 -19.93 -0.77
CA SER A 139 28.13 -20.30 -2.01
C SER A 139 28.56 -19.52 -3.23
N GLY A 140 29.34 -18.44 -3.06
CA GLY A 140 29.77 -17.56 -4.15
C GLY A 140 28.68 -16.62 -4.68
N ALA A 141 27.45 -16.67 -4.13
CA ALA A 141 26.37 -15.77 -4.46
C ALA A 141 25.72 -15.23 -3.19
N THR A 142 25.17 -14.02 -3.25
CA THR A 142 24.54 -13.36 -2.09
C THR A 142 23.12 -13.86 -1.82
N SER A 143 22.40 -14.22 -2.88
CA SER A 143 21.01 -14.67 -2.78
C SER A 143 20.60 -15.56 -3.95
N VAL A 144 19.48 -16.26 -3.77
CA VAL A 144 18.76 -17.01 -4.80
C VAL A 144 17.28 -16.71 -4.69
N LYS A 145 16.57 -16.59 -5.82
CA LYS A 145 15.11 -16.48 -5.83
C LYS A 145 14.48 -17.80 -5.41
N ALA A 146 13.54 -17.75 -4.49
CA ALA A 146 12.80 -18.92 -4.02
C ALA A 146 11.33 -18.57 -3.75
N ASN A 147 10.48 -19.60 -3.83
CA ASN A 147 9.06 -19.47 -3.50
C ASN A 147 8.86 -19.66 -2.00
N LEU A 148 8.76 -18.57 -1.27
CA LEU A 148 8.76 -18.57 0.19
C LEU A 148 7.70 -17.58 0.69
N GLY A 149 6.87 -18.06 1.60
CA GLY A 149 5.86 -17.22 2.23
C GLY A 149 4.49 -17.25 1.57
N SER A 150 3.53 -16.75 2.31
CA SER A 150 2.15 -16.59 1.87
C SER A 150 1.49 -15.44 2.63
N GLN A 151 0.50 -14.80 1.99
CA GLN A 151 -0.32 -13.75 2.58
C GLN A 151 -1.77 -13.89 2.15
N THR A 152 -2.67 -13.34 2.95
CA THR A 152 -4.09 -13.22 2.63
C THR A 152 -4.45 -11.75 2.61
N SER A 153 -5.10 -11.32 1.52
CA SER A 153 -5.69 -9.99 1.38
C SER A 153 -7.19 -10.13 1.29
N GLU A 154 -7.91 -9.40 2.11
CA GLU A 154 -9.37 -9.35 2.08
C GLU A 154 -9.83 -7.90 2.12
N GLY A 155 -10.98 -7.62 1.53
CA GLY A 155 -11.47 -6.26 1.50
C GLY A 155 -12.89 -6.14 0.96
N ILE A 156 -13.40 -4.93 1.12
CA ILE A 156 -14.70 -4.49 0.62
C ILE A 156 -14.46 -3.26 -0.24
N GLU A 157 -14.95 -3.34 -1.47
CA GLU A 157 -14.97 -2.22 -2.42
C GLU A 157 -16.41 -1.80 -2.63
N PHE A 158 -16.65 -0.50 -2.63
CA PHE A 158 -17.97 0.00 -2.99
C PHE A 158 -17.86 1.22 -3.89
N SER A 159 -18.83 1.36 -4.78
CA SER A 159 -19.01 2.55 -5.58
C SER A 159 -20.48 2.94 -5.60
N LEU A 160 -20.72 4.23 -5.45
CA LEU A 160 -22.04 4.84 -5.49
C LEU A 160 -21.99 6.01 -6.48
N TRP A 161 -22.86 5.98 -7.44
CA TRP A 161 -23.09 7.09 -8.32
C TRP A 161 -24.57 7.48 -8.26
N GLY A 162 -24.84 8.78 -8.15
CA GLY A 162 -26.21 9.26 -8.05
C GLY A 162 -26.44 10.59 -8.77
N LYS A 163 -27.55 10.66 -9.49
CA LYS A 163 -28.07 11.89 -10.06
C LYS A 163 -29.05 12.50 -9.05
N ILE A 164 -28.56 13.44 -8.24
CA ILE A 164 -29.30 14.03 -7.13
C ILE A 164 -30.37 14.99 -7.65
N ILE A 165 -29.96 15.85 -8.57
CA ILE A 165 -30.86 16.84 -9.21
C ILE A 165 -30.82 16.60 -10.71
N LYS A 166 -32.00 16.56 -11.32
CA LYS A 166 -32.20 16.62 -12.78
C LYS A 166 -33.42 17.40 -13.08
N THR A 167 -33.22 18.67 -13.46
CA THR A 167 -34.27 19.58 -13.99
C THR A 167 -33.86 20.05 -15.39
N LYS A 168 -34.61 20.96 -15.96
CA LYS A 168 -34.29 21.54 -17.27
C LYS A 168 -32.98 22.33 -17.28
N ASP A 169 -32.70 23.06 -16.20
CA ASP A 169 -31.55 23.97 -16.11
C ASP A 169 -30.44 23.40 -15.20
N TRP A 170 -30.76 22.51 -14.28
CA TRP A 170 -29.82 21.97 -13.27
C TRP A 170 -29.64 20.46 -13.41
N GLU A 171 -28.41 20.02 -13.39
CA GLU A 171 -28.02 18.61 -13.21
C GLU A 171 -26.91 18.52 -12.15
N TRP A 172 -27.14 17.73 -11.11
CA TRP A 172 -26.14 17.48 -10.10
C TRP A 172 -25.93 15.99 -9.93
N ASN A 173 -24.71 15.55 -10.21
CA ASN A 173 -24.29 14.15 -10.07
C ASN A 173 -23.22 14.07 -8.99
N LEU A 174 -23.35 13.07 -8.12
CA LEU A 174 -22.34 12.69 -7.14
C LEU A 174 -21.80 11.30 -7.44
N SER A 175 -20.51 11.13 -7.27
CA SER A 175 -19.86 9.82 -7.32
C SER A 175 -19.02 9.64 -6.07
N PHE A 176 -19.09 8.47 -5.48
CA PHE A 176 -18.35 8.11 -4.28
C PHE A 176 -17.81 6.68 -4.41
N ASN A 177 -16.51 6.49 -4.22
CA ASN A 177 -15.86 5.19 -4.25
C ASN A 177 -15.08 4.99 -2.96
N GLY A 178 -15.09 3.79 -2.44
CA GLY A 178 -14.34 3.45 -1.25
C GLY A 178 -13.81 2.02 -1.27
N LEU A 179 -12.66 1.85 -0.66
CA LEU A 179 -11.98 0.59 -0.46
C LEU A 179 -11.57 0.47 1.00
N HIS A 180 -12.00 -0.61 1.64
CA HIS A 180 -11.42 -1.13 2.87
C HIS A 180 -10.67 -2.40 2.55
N SER A 181 -9.38 -2.50 2.90
CA SER A 181 -8.58 -3.69 2.67
C SER A 181 -7.70 -4.01 3.86
N LYS A 182 -7.51 -5.30 4.12
CA LYS A 182 -6.61 -5.82 5.14
C LYS A 182 -5.76 -6.93 4.54
N THR A 183 -4.45 -6.82 4.68
CA THR A 183 -3.52 -7.87 4.27
C THR A 183 -2.82 -8.44 5.50
N THR A 184 -2.78 -9.76 5.60
CA THR A 184 -2.14 -10.47 6.72
C THR A 184 -1.11 -11.45 6.17
N ILE A 185 0.08 -11.43 6.73
CA ILE A 185 1.15 -12.37 6.42
C ILE A 185 0.84 -13.69 7.11
N ASN A 186 0.65 -14.77 6.34
CA ASN A 186 0.36 -16.09 6.92
C ASN A 186 1.62 -16.86 7.25
N LYS A 187 2.66 -16.73 6.41
CA LYS A 187 3.91 -17.47 6.59
C LYS A 187 5.08 -16.71 6.01
N ILE A 188 6.20 -16.68 6.74
CA ILE A 188 7.48 -16.12 6.28
C ILE A 188 8.56 -17.20 6.27
N SER A 189 9.63 -16.94 5.50
CA SER A 189 10.81 -17.80 5.45
C SER A 189 11.84 -17.42 6.52
N GLU A 190 12.75 -18.34 6.83
CA GLU A 190 13.90 -18.05 7.71
C GLU A 190 14.79 -16.92 7.14
N ALA A 191 14.91 -16.82 5.82
CA ALA A 191 15.64 -15.72 5.19
C ALA A 191 15.00 -14.36 5.48
N LEU A 192 13.67 -14.31 5.49
CA LEU A 192 12.93 -13.08 5.79
C LEU A 192 13.00 -12.73 7.28
N LYS A 193 13.03 -13.73 8.16
CA LYS A 193 13.28 -13.50 9.60
C LYS A 193 14.65 -12.85 9.86
N ARG A 194 15.71 -13.34 9.21
CA ARG A 194 17.05 -12.72 9.29
C ARG A 194 17.06 -11.29 8.75
N LYS A 195 16.35 -11.04 7.66
CA LYS A 195 16.20 -9.69 7.12
C LYS A 195 15.47 -8.77 8.11
N ASN A 196 14.46 -9.26 8.81
CA ASN A 196 13.79 -8.49 9.86
C ASN A 196 14.76 -8.09 10.99
N GLU A 197 15.67 -8.99 11.40
CA GLU A 197 16.69 -8.69 12.41
C GLU A 197 17.64 -7.58 11.93
N GLN A 198 18.06 -7.61 10.66
CA GLN A 198 18.86 -6.55 10.06
C GLN A 198 18.08 -5.23 9.98
N ASN A 199 16.83 -5.27 9.51
CA ASN A 199 15.98 -4.09 9.39
C ASN A 199 15.65 -3.47 10.76
N ALA A 200 15.54 -4.27 11.81
CA ALA A 200 15.29 -3.78 13.16
C ALA A 200 16.41 -2.86 13.68
N THR A 201 17.64 -3.06 13.24
CA THR A 201 18.77 -2.18 13.58
C THR A 201 18.83 -0.90 12.74
N GLY A 202 17.93 -0.75 11.76
CA GLY A 202 17.87 0.42 10.87
C GLY A 202 18.98 0.49 9.83
N GLN A 203 19.85 -0.52 9.73
CA GLN A 203 20.92 -0.53 8.74
C GLN A 203 20.38 -0.82 7.34
N THR A 204 20.62 0.11 6.43
CA THR A 204 20.33 -0.10 5.01
C THR A 204 21.39 -1.02 4.38
N SER A 205 21.10 -1.55 3.20
CA SER A 205 22.03 -2.39 2.43
C SER A 205 23.36 -1.67 2.07
N THR A 206 23.39 -0.35 2.14
CA THR A 206 24.58 0.50 1.91
C THR A 206 25.34 0.82 3.20
N GLY A 207 24.91 0.31 4.36
CA GLY A 207 25.51 0.60 5.67
C GLY A 207 25.10 1.95 6.27
N ALA A 208 24.28 2.74 5.58
CA ALA A 208 23.72 3.96 6.14
C ALA A 208 22.57 3.62 7.11
N VAL A 209 22.35 4.49 8.11
CA VAL A 209 21.21 4.39 9.01
C VAL A 209 19.98 5.05 8.38
N SER A 210 18.84 4.40 8.43
CA SER A 210 17.57 4.93 7.93
C SER A 210 17.05 6.04 8.86
N THR A 211 16.34 7.02 8.30
CA THR A 211 15.63 8.05 9.08
C THR A 211 14.25 7.61 9.55
N SER A 212 13.81 6.43 9.12
CA SER A 212 12.53 5.82 9.49
C SER A 212 12.70 4.32 9.70
N PRO A 213 11.80 3.67 10.48
CA PRO A 213 11.80 2.22 10.64
C PRO A 213 11.78 1.52 9.30
N LEU A 214 12.63 0.52 9.11
CA LEU A 214 12.61 -0.32 7.92
C LEU A 214 11.51 -1.38 8.05
N ALA A 215 10.93 -1.78 6.91
CA ALA A 215 9.86 -2.77 6.87
C ALA A 215 10.30 -4.10 7.49
N GLN A 216 9.49 -4.63 8.38
CA GLN A 216 9.62 -5.97 8.96
C GLN A 216 8.37 -6.77 8.61
N TYR A 217 8.54 -8.09 8.49
CA TYR A 217 7.46 -8.98 8.09
C TYR A 217 7.31 -10.06 9.17
N ARG A 218 6.18 -10.09 9.86
CA ARG A 218 5.89 -11.07 10.92
C ARG A 218 4.60 -11.81 10.61
N GLU A 219 4.57 -13.08 10.95
CA GLU A 219 3.36 -13.91 10.77
C GLU A 219 2.22 -13.37 11.64
N GLY A 220 1.02 -13.27 11.07
CA GLY A 220 -0.16 -12.70 11.71
C GLY A 220 -0.29 -11.17 11.60
N GLU A 221 0.75 -10.47 11.14
CA GLU A 221 0.80 -9.01 11.06
C GLU A 221 0.60 -8.52 9.61
N SER A 222 0.37 -7.22 9.46
CA SER A 222 0.31 -6.55 8.17
C SER A 222 1.71 -6.39 7.55
N PRO A 223 1.86 -6.54 6.21
CA PRO A 223 3.12 -6.24 5.53
C PRO A 223 3.50 -4.76 5.54
N SER A 224 2.56 -3.88 5.88
CA SER A 224 2.72 -2.43 6.00
C SER A 224 2.77 -1.93 7.44
N ALA A 225 2.91 -2.85 8.41
CA ALA A 225 3.01 -2.51 9.83
C ALA A 225 4.28 -1.69 10.12
N ILE A 226 4.14 -0.67 10.95
CA ILE A 226 5.23 0.17 11.45
C ILE A 226 5.76 -0.45 12.73
N TYR A 227 7.02 -0.86 12.73
CA TYR A 227 7.66 -1.45 13.90
C TYR A 227 8.53 -0.41 14.62
N ALA A 228 8.20 -0.16 15.88
CA ALA A 228 8.92 0.76 16.74
C ALA A 228 8.96 0.24 18.19
N VAL A 229 9.84 0.77 19.01
CA VAL A 229 9.83 0.52 20.45
C VAL A 229 8.80 1.45 21.07
N ARG A 230 7.96 0.92 21.96
CA ARG A 230 7.00 1.74 22.69
C ARG A 230 7.71 2.65 23.67
N SER A 231 7.22 3.88 23.79
CA SER A 231 7.76 4.91 24.67
C SER A 231 6.70 5.37 25.68
N ALA A 232 7.12 5.53 26.92
CA ALA A 232 6.32 6.22 27.94
C ALA A 232 6.51 7.74 27.91
N GLY A 233 7.29 8.25 26.94
CA GLY A 233 7.60 9.69 26.83
C GLY A 233 8.94 10.05 27.44
N ILE A 234 9.12 11.34 27.67
CA ILE A 234 10.35 11.91 28.25
C ILE A 234 10.19 12.02 29.76
N ASP A 235 11.13 11.49 30.50
CA ASP A 235 11.17 11.60 31.95
C ASP A 235 11.38 13.07 32.36
N PRO A 236 10.44 13.67 33.07
CA PRO A 236 10.55 15.06 33.51
C PRO A 236 11.74 15.31 34.45
N ALA A 237 12.21 14.30 35.16
CA ALA A 237 13.31 14.46 36.11
C ALA A 237 14.66 14.50 35.41
N THR A 238 14.85 13.69 34.34
CA THR A 238 16.17 13.48 33.72
C THR A 238 16.27 13.95 32.28
N GLY A 239 15.13 14.21 31.61
CA GLY A 239 15.07 14.55 30.18
C GLY A 239 15.41 13.39 29.24
N LYS A 240 15.48 12.16 29.75
CA LYS A 240 15.74 10.95 28.97
C LYS A 240 14.41 10.30 28.54
N GLU A 241 14.42 9.59 27.43
CA GLU A 241 13.28 8.79 27.00
C GLU A 241 13.14 7.52 27.83
N ILE A 242 11.92 7.19 28.20
CA ILE A 242 11.58 5.94 28.89
C ILE A 242 11.00 4.98 27.86
N PHE A 243 11.71 3.89 27.59
CA PHE A 243 11.26 2.84 26.67
C PHE A 243 10.47 1.77 27.44
N ILE A 244 9.49 1.17 26.76
CA ILE A 244 8.67 0.07 27.26
C ILE A 244 9.09 -1.19 26.51
N LYS A 245 9.66 -2.16 27.24
CA LYS A 245 10.05 -3.45 26.69
C LYS A 245 8.82 -4.29 26.31
N LYS A 246 9.05 -5.38 25.56
CA LYS A 246 7.98 -6.33 25.21
C LYS A 246 7.25 -6.93 26.41
N ASP A 247 7.95 -7.14 27.51
CA ASP A 247 7.38 -7.64 28.76
C ASP A 247 6.61 -6.58 29.58
N GLY A 248 6.59 -5.33 29.11
CA GLY A 248 5.92 -4.20 29.76
C GLY A 248 6.79 -3.46 30.78
N SER A 249 8.01 -3.89 31.04
CA SER A 249 8.93 -3.20 31.97
C SER A 249 9.51 -1.94 31.33
N TYR A 250 9.89 -0.97 32.16
CA TYR A 250 10.47 0.31 31.75
C TYR A 250 12.01 0.27 31.76
N THR A 251 12.61 0.98 30.83
CA THR A 251 14.07 1.11 30.73
C THR A 251 14.46 2.44 30.09
N TYR A 252 15.65 2.95 30.37
CA TYR A 252 16.25 4.09 29.67
C TYR A 252 17.18 3.64 28.52
N THR A 253 17.35 2.33 28.33
CA THR A 253 18.22 1.79 27.28
C THR A 253 17.37 1.29 26.12
N TYR A 254 17.59 1.84 24.94
CA TYR A 254 16.96 1.37 23.71
C TYR A 254 17.50 0.00 23.29
N ASP A 255 16.60 -0.92 22.95
CA ASP A 255 16.92 -2.19 22.29
C ASP A 255 15.96 -2.41 21.12
N SER A 256 16.50 -2.57 19.93
CA SER A 256 15.71 -2.84 18.71
C SER A 256 14.92 -4.15 18.77
N LYS A 257 15.29 -5.07 19.66
CA LYS A 257 14.57 -6.33 19.90
C LYS A 257 13.20 -6.10 20.54
N ASP A 258 13.00 -4.96 21.21
CA ASP A 258 11.73 -4.58 21.85
C ASP A 258 10.72 -3.94 20.89
N GLN A 259 11.06 -3.82 19.60
CA GLN A 259 10.13 -3.31 18.60
C GLN A 259 8.88 -4.18 18.46
N VAL A 260 7.72 -3.53 18.46
CA VAL A 260 6.39 -4.11 18.25
C VAL A 260 5.68 -3.34 17.12
N SER A 261 4.58 -3.88 16.62
CA SER A 261 3.70 -3.15 15.69
C SER A 261 3.04 -1.99 16.44
N CYS A 262 3.32 -0.76 16.02
CA CYS A 262 2.81 0.47 16.62
C CYS A 262 1.82 1.22 15.71
N GLY A 263 1.63 0.73 14.51
CA GLY A 263 0.71 1.30 13.53
C GLY A 263 0.77 0.55 12.21
N ASP A 264 -0.11 0.93 11.28
CA ASP A 264 -0.16 0.37 9.93
C ASP A 264 -0.30 1.51 8.92
N THR A 265 0.56 1.54 7.91
CA THR A 265 0.47 2.54 6.84
C THR A 265 -0.69 2.28 5.89
N ASN A 266 -1.30 1.07 5.95
CA ASN A 266 -2.50 0.77 5.18
C ASN A 266 -3.72 1.47 5.79
N PRO A 267 -4.44 2.34 5.04
CA PRO A 267 -5.59 3.05 5.59
C PRO A 267 -6.77 2.09 5.81
N ILE A 268 -7.57 2.38 6.83
CA ILE A 268 -8.83 1.66 7.07
C ILE A 268 -9.81 1.91 5.92
N LEU A 269 -9.86 3.15 5.42
CA LEU A 269 -10.73 3.53 4.31
C LEU A 269 -9.99 4.49 3.38
N GLN A 270 -9.99 4.19 2.08
CA GLN A 270 -9.47 5.09 1.05
C GLN A 270 -10.37 5.10 -0.16
N GLY A 271 -10.34 6.19 -0.91
CA GLY A 271 -11.16 6.31 -2.09
C GLY A 271 -11.20 7.70 -2.67
N SER A 272 -12.28 7.96 -3.41
CA SER A 272 -12.51 9.25 -4.03
C SER A 272 -13.98 9.60 -4.04
N PHE A 273 -14.28 10.89 -4.07
CA PHE A 273 -15.60 11.37 -4.41
C PHE A 273 -15.51 12.53 -5.40
N SER A 274 -16.52 12.66 -6.24
CA SER A 274 -16.60 13.75 -7.20
C SER A 274 -18.01 14.32 -7.27
N SER A 275 -18.07 15.60 -7.54
CA SER A 275 -19.31 16.37 -7.69
C SER A 275 -19.31 17.08 -9.04
N LEU A 276 -20.25 16.71 -9.91
CA LEU A 276 -20.48 17.38 -11.19
C LEU A 276 -21.79 18.15 -11.09
N LEU A 277 -21.68 19.47 -11.03
CA LEU A 277 -22.80 20.39 -11.03
C LEU A 277 -22.89 21.09 -12.39
N LYS A 278 -24.01 20.95 -13.08
CA LYS A 278 -24.29 21.65 -14.32
C LYS A 278 -25.44 22.64 -14.10
N TYR A 279 -25.25 23.84 -14.60
CA TYR A 279 -26.28 24.86 -14.68
C TYR A 279 -26.31 25.44 -16.08
N ARG A 280 -27.33 25.10 -16.85
CA ARG A 280 -27.46 25.49 -18.27
C ARG A 280 -26.21 25.12 -19.08
N HIS A 281 -25.38 26.12 -19.39
CA HIS A 281 -24.16 26.00 -20.19
C HIS A 281 -22.89 25.87 -19.34
N PHE A 282 -23.00 26.02 -18.03
CA PHE A 282 -21.85 25.88 -17.11
C PHE A 282 -21.82 24.50 -16.50
N SER A 283 -20.63 23.93 -16.41
CA SER A 283 -20.37 22.67 -15.73
C SER A 283 -19.17 22.84 -14.79
N LEU A 284 -19.37 22.53 -13.52
CA LEU A 284 -18.32 22.52 -12.50
C LEU A 284 -18.13 21.08 -12.04
N ASN A 285 -16.93 20.55 -12.23
CA ASN A 285 -16.53 19.25 -11.70
C ASN A 285 -15.45 19.45 -10.65
N ALA A 286 -15.66 18.92 -9.44
CA ALA A 286 -14.68 18.89 -8.38
C ALA A 286 -14.49 17.43 -7.93
N SER A 287 -13.23 16.99 -7.91
CA SER A 287 -12.85 15.62 -7.50
C SER A 287 -11.91 15.66 -6.32
N PHE A 288 -12.17 14.80 -5.35
CA PHE A 288 -11.41 14.66 -4.12
C PHE A 288 -10.96 13.23 -3.97
N SER A 289 -9.77 13.05 -3.40
CA SER A 289 -9.26 11.77 -2.93
C SER A 289 -9.12 11.81 -1.42
N TYR A 290 -9.38 10.70 -0.75
CA TYR A 290 -9.29 10.62 0.70
C TYR A 290 -8.63 9.32 1.16
N ARG A 291 -8.01 9.41 2.33
CA ARG A 291 -7.36 8.31 3.05
C ARG A 291 -7.57 8.52 4.53
N PHE A 292 -8.13 7.55 5.24
CA PHE A 292 -8.41 7.66 6.66
C PHE A 292 -8.02 6.41 7.42
N GLY A 293 -7.54 6.61 8.65
CA GLY A 293 -7.27 5.55 9.61
C GLY A 293 -5.94 4.81 9.38
N GLY A 294 -5.08 5.28 8.48
CA GLY A 294 -3.70 4.85 8.39
C GLY A 294 -2.82 5.48 9.47
N ASP A 295 -1.62 4.98 9.61
CA ASP A 295 -0.58 5.54 10.44
C ASP A 295 0.66 5.86 9.59
N MET A 296 1.42 6.85 10.01
CA MET A 296 2.70 7.20 9.38
C MET A 296 3.78 7.39 10.44
N TYR A 297 5.01 7.04 10.12
CA TYR A 297 6.16 7.44 10.92
C TYR A 297 6.65 8.81 10.46
N ASN A 298 6.52 9.82 11.32
CA ASN A 298 6.93 11.19 11.01
C ASN A 298 8.47 11.34 11.13
N SER A 299 9.18 10.86 10.10
CA SER A 299 10.64 10.92 10.02
C SER A 299 11.19 12.35 10.01
N THR A 300 10.42 13.32 9.51
CA THR A 300 10.77 14.73 9.55
C THR A 300 10.78 15.24 10.99
N ARG A 301 9.78 14.92 11.79
CA ARG A 301 9.71 15.28 13.20
C ARG A 301 10.83 14.60 14.00
N ALA A 302 11.10 13.31 13.73
CA ALA A 302 12.19 12.60 14.37
C ALA A 302 13.57 13.20 14.04
N SER A 303 13.83 13.52 12.77
CA SER A 303 15.17 13.96 12.32
C SER A 303 15.39 15.48 12.39
N LYS A 304 14.34 16.31 12.23
CA LYS A 304 14.46 17.76 12.13
C LYS A 304 13.99 18.51 13.38
N VAL A 305 13.29 17.84 14.30
CA VAL A 305 12.90 18.40 15.59
C VAL A 305 13.65 17.71 16.74
N GLU A 306 13.58 16.37 16.83
CA GLU A 306 14.30 15.61 17.85
C GLU A 306 15.80 15.58 17.60
N GLY A 307 16.24 15.02 16.47
CA GLY A 307 17.64 14.83 16.08
C GLY A 307 18.24 16.04 15.36
N ILE A 308 18.04 17.26 15.88
CA ILE A 308 18.54 18.45 15.21
C ILE A 308 20.07 18.52 15.16
N ASN A 309 20.58 19.12 14.09
CA ASN A 309 21.94 19.63 14.08
C ASN A 309 21.89 21.17 14.28
N PRO A 310 22.33 21.68 15.44
CA PRO A 310 22.20 23.11 15.79
C PRO A 310 23.05 24.04 14.92
N LYS A 311 23.89 23.51 14.02
CA LYS A 311 24.65 24.27 13.03
C LYS A 311 23.83 24.80 11.86
N TYR A 312 22.61 24.28 11.68
CA TYR A 312 21.70 24.63 10.59
C TYR A 312 20.43 25.26 11.11
N ASN A 313 19.63 25.85 10.22
CA ASN A 313 18.30 26.31 10.56
C ASN A 313 17.44 25.14 11.07
N CYS A 314 16.79 25.34 12.19
CA CYS A 314 16.01 24.35 12.90
C CYS A 314 14.55 24.79 13.03
N ASP A 315 13.66 23.83 13.19
CA ASP A 315 12.27 24.06 13.59
C ASP A 315 12.23 24.69 14.99
N VAL A 316 11.38 25.68 15.20
CA VAL A 316 11.27 26.38 16.49
C VAL A 316 10.90 25.42 17.64
N ARG A 317 10.14 24.37 17.37
CA ARG A 317 9.76 23.31 18.35
C ARG A 317 10.99 22.63 18.94
N ALA A 318 12.07 22.52 18.16
CA ALA A 318 13.33 21.95 18.63
C ALA A 318 13.93 22.70 19.82
N PHE A 319 13.53 23.95 20.06
CA PHE A 319 13.97 24.78 21.19
C PHE A 319 12.85 25.06 22.21
N THR A 320 11.62 25.20 21.76
CA THR A 320 10.49 25.58 22.63
C THR A 320 9.88 24.39 23.37
N GLU A 321 9.83 23.23 22.74
CA GLU A 321 9.15 22.03 23.23
C GLU A 321 10.12 20.94 23.73
N ARG A 322 11.36 21.31 24.02
CA ARG A 322 12.40 20.39 24.45
C ARG A 322 12.68 20.52 25.95
N TRP A 323 13.03 19.41 26.57
CA TRP A 323 13.40 19.38 27.97
C TRP A 323 14.67 20.19 28.24
N LYS A 324 14.65 21.08 29.26
CA LYS A 324 15.72 22.01 29.64
C LYS A 324 16.11 21.87 31.10
N LYS A 325 15.16 21.56 31.98
CA LYS A 325 15.39 21.48 33.43
C LYS A 325 14.46 20.45 34.07
N PRO A 326 14.84 19.85 35.21
CA PRO A 326 13.98 18.96 35.98
C PRO A 326 12.60 19.59 36.23
N GLY A 327 11.54 18.82 35.98
CA GLY A 327 10.15 19.23 36.06
C GLY A 327 9.51 19.63 34.73
N ASP A 328 10.27 19.77 33.67
CA ASP A 328 9.70 20.06 32.33
C ASP A 328 8.98 18.82 31.77
N VAL A 329 7.67 18.97 31.48
CA VAL A 329 6.85 17.96 30.81
C VAL A 329 6.74 18.34 29.34
N VAL A 330 7.52 17.70 28.50
CA VAL A 330 7.70 18.08 27.08
C VAL A 330 7.87 16.84 26.19
N PRO A 331 7.55 16.95 24.89
CA PRO A 331 7.60 15.80 23.99
C PRO A 331 9.02 15.44 23.48
N TYR A 332 10.03 16.30 23.63
CA TYR A 332 11.37 16.09 23.05
C TYR A 332 12.47 16.04 24.11
N LEU A 333 13.48 15.19 23.85
CA LEU A 333 14.68 15.01 24.67
C LEU A 333 15.43 16.32 24.91
N ASN A 334 16.29 16.32 25.96
CA ASN A 334 17.26 17.40 26.07
C ASN A 334 18.24 17.42 24.88
N ILE A 335 18.87 18.55 24.61
CA ILE A 335 19.94 18.64 23.62
C ILE A 335 21.20 18.07 24.29
N SER A 336 21.55 16.81 23.96
CA SER A 336 22.86 16.26 24.33
C SER A 336 23.93 16.74 23.36
N LYS A 337 25.19 16.78 23.83
CA LYS A 337 26.34 17.09 22.96
C LYS A 337 26.49 16.18 21.76
N ASP A 338 25.96 14.96 21.86
CA ASP A 338 26.11 13.92 20.86
C ASP A 338 24.97 13.87 19.84
N GLY A 339 24.03 14.85 19.87
CA GLY A 339 22.80 14.81 19.07
C GLY A 339 21.91 13.64 19.49
N GLY A 340 20.61 13.78 19.43
CA GLY A 340 19.72 12.62 19.62
C GLY A 340 20.08 11.56 18.58
N SER A 341 20.25 10.29 19.00
CA SER A 341 20.58 9.21 18.07
C SER A 341 19.47 9.08 17.02
N SER A 342 19.87 9.21 15.75
CA SER A 342 18.95 9.01 14.62
C SER A 342 18.48 7.55 14.47
N ASP A 343 19.02 6.68 15.30
CA ASP A 343 18.89 5.21 15.23
C ASP A 343 17.82 4.66 16.18
N VAL A 344 17.08 5.55 16.85
CA VAL A 344 16.05 5.20 17.84
C VAL A 344 14.68 5.37 17.20
N TYR A 345 14.02 4.25 16.94
CA TYR A 345 12.67 4.25 16.36
C TYR A 345 11.64 3.99 17.46
N THR A 346 10.94 5.04 17.87
CA THR A 346 9.88 4.96 18.90
C THR A 346 8.52 5.34 18.37
N ASP A 347 7.48 4.89 19.03
CA ASP A 347 6.09 5.16 18.67
C ASP A 347 5.68 6.63 18.88
N ARG A 348 6.50 7.45 19.56
CA ARG A 348 6.29 8.90 19.69
C ARG A 348 6.17 9.64 18.35
N PHE A 349 6.73 9.06 17.30
CA PHE A 349 6.71 9.61 15.95
C PHE A 349 5.73 8.89 15.03
N VAL A 350 4.95 7.93 15.54
CA VAL A 350 3.85 7.31 14.81
C VAL A 350 2.62 8.19 14.98
N GLU A 351 2.10 8.69 13.88
CA GLU A 351 0.97 9.63 13.82
C GLU A 351 -0.12 9.09 12.90
N LYS A 352 -1.35 9.57 13.11
CA LYS A 352 -2.47 9.24 12.23
C LYS A 352 -2.30 9.92 10.88
N ASP A 353 -2.44 9.13 9.81
CA ASP A 353 -2.40 9.56 8.43
C ASP A 353 -3.82 9.68 7.89
N ASN A 354 -4.45 10.85 8.13
CA ASN A 354 -5.78 11.16 7.62
C ASN A 354 -5.66 12.30 6.62
N GLU A 355 -6.02 12.02 5.38
CA GLU A 355 -5.78 12.93 4.28
C GLU A 355 -7.03 13.12 3.42
N LEU A 356 -7.24 14.34 3.01
CA LEU A 356 -8.24 14.75 2.04
C LEU A 356 -7.59 15.69 1.02
N TRP A 357 -7.53 15.26 -0.23
CA TRP A 357 -6.95 16.07 -1.30
C TRP A 357 -8.01 16.54 -2.29
N LEU A 358 -7.94 17.79 -2.67
CA LEU A 358 -8.61 18.28 -3.88
C LEU A 358 -7.77 17.84 -5.10
N SER A 359 -8.24 16.80 -5.80
CA SER A 359 -7.52 16.20 -6.92
C SER A 359 -7.64 17.02 -8.19
N SER A 360 -8.83 17.57 -8.44
CA SER A 360 -9.06 18.44 -9.57
C SER A 360 -10.31 19.30 -9.40
N VAL A 361 -10.26 20.49 -9.97
CA VAL A 361 -11.42 21.34 -10.20
C VAL A 361 -11.42 21.72 -11.68
N TYR A 362 -12.54 21.52 -12.34
CA TYR A 362 -12.69 21.83 -13.75
C TYR A 362 -13.99 22.60 -13.98
N LEU A 363 -13.87 23.82 -14.48
CA LEU A 363 -15.00 24.66 -14.88
C LEU A 363 -15.08 24.71 -16.41
N GLN A 364 -16.23 24.38 -16.97
CA GLN A 364 -16.48 24.39 -18.40
C GLN A 364 -17.69 25.25 -18.74
N TYR A 365 -17.56 25.98 -19.82
CA TYR A 365 -18.67 26.69 -20.47
C TYR A 365 -18.91 26.13 -21.86
N ASP A 366 -20.09 25.60 -22.12
CA ASP A 366 -20.53 25.12 -23.42
C ASP A 366 -21.16 26.28 -24.18
N VAL A 367 -20.59 26.67 -25.31
CA VAL A 367 -21.12 27.77 -26.15
C VAL A 367 -22.43 27.34 -26.76
N PRO A 368 -23.53 28.14 -26.61
CA PRO A 368 -24.84 27.77 -27.14
C PRO A 368 -24.84 27.55 -28.64
N ALA A 369 -25.53 26.51 -29.08
CA ALA A 369 -25.59 26.12 -30.48
C ALA A 369 -26.14 27.24 -31.42
N SER A 370 -26.90 28.18 -30.87
CA SER A 370 -27.41 29.34 -31.63
C SER A 370 -26.29 30.24 -32.16
N PHE A 371 -25.19 30.39 -31.42
CA PHE A 371 -24.01 31.16 -31.88
C PHE A 371 -23.13 30.36 -32.83
N LEU A 372 -23.11 29.03 -32.69
CA LEU A 372 -22.22 28.17 -33.48
C LEU A 372 -22.73 27.85 -34.87
N LYS A 373 -24.05 27.93 -35.10
CA LYS A 373 -24.68 27.67 -36.42
C LYS A 373 -24.14 28.56 -37.52
N SER A 374 -23.94 29.83 -37.25
CA SER A 374 -23.39 30.79 -38.22
C SER A 374 -21.93 30.51 -38.59
N LEU A 375 -21.20 29.83 -37.69
CA LEU A 375 -19.80 29.50 -37.88
C LEU A 375 -19.60 28.06 -38.40
N HIS A 376 -20.67 27.32 -38.70
CA HIS A 376 -20.64 25.90 -39.11
C HIS A 376 -19.89 25.00 -38.11
N ILE A 377 -19.87 25.38 -36.82
CA ILE A 377 -19.24 24.61 -35.73
C ILE A 377 -20.33 23.82 -35.02
N GLN A 378 -20.14 22.52 -34.84
CA GLN A 378 -21.10 21.65 -34.18
C GLN A 378 -21.06 21.77 -32.63
N LYS A 379 -19.88 21.91 -32.06
CA LYS A 379 -19.70 22.05 -30.62
C LYS A 379 -18.42 22.83 -30.30
N LEU A 380 -18.54 23.78 -29.39
CA LEU A 380 -17.42 24.54 -28.85
C LEU A 380 -17.61 24.66 -27.34
N TYR A 381 -16.56 24.38 -26.59
CA TYR A 381 -16.53 24.62 -25.15
C TYR A 381 -15.20 25.25 -24.76
N VAL A 382 -15.21 26.00 -23.67
CA VAL A 382 -14.03 26.58 -23.03
C VAL A 382 -13.99 26.08 -21.60
N GLY A 383 -12.84 25.62 -21.16
CA GLY A 383 -12.67 25.10 -19.81
C GLY A 383 -11.32 25.43 -19.22
N ILE A 384 -11.29 25.50 -17.89
CA ILE A 384 -10.11 25.72 -17.08
C ILE A 384 -10.11 24.76 -15.88
#